data_3ede75632edbbacf740b2d672c97f4a0
#
_entry.id   3ede75632edbbacf740b2d672c97f4a0
#
_cell.length_a   1.000
_cell.length_b   1.000
_cell.length_c   1.000
_cell.angle_alpha   90.00
_cell.angle_beta   90.00
_cell.angle_gamma   90.00
#
_symmetry.space_group_name_H-M   'P 1'
#
loop_
_entity.id
_entity.type
_entity.pdbx_description
1 polymer ?
#
loop_
_entity_poly.entity_id
_entity_poly.type
_entity_poly.pdbx_seq_one_letter_code
_entity_poly.pdbx_strand_id
1 'polypeptide(L)'
;MKTKLAVFVVLVAALLVGCGCEKRGRGGEGARSDVQEAAMKTYVAPGYMYKYYIFKSGGHSGQVYVYGVPSMRHISTIPVFTPYPATGYGFDKESKEMLGGFTWGDAHHPSISETNGDYDGRWLFISDNANNRMARIDLRDFKTKQILGPIPNVSGNHCSSFCTENTEYILAGSRFSIPLPKGTYEKIEDYATKFKGIVAGIAVDKNTGNMSLGWEVLMPPFNYDLGDAGKGPSKDWGFWTCYNSERATGKLEVTSTQKDRDYVAAVNWPAAEKAIKDGKFKMIGGVKVIDPKNVEGIVYLLPAAKSPHGVDVSPDGKYIIASGKLQSITTVFNIEKMLTAIQKKDFTGNEDGIPVLNYDAIKDAEVNVGLGPLHTQFDDKGNAYTSLFVESAVAKWKLGTWEVVDKIPVSYNIGHLTASEGDTKHPTGEFLVALNKLSHGRHLSVGPSQPEASQLIDISGEKMGLLYDAFTEPEPHYAQMIKADKLKPIEVYPKEENK
;
A
#
# COMPACT_ATOMS: atom_id res chain seq x y z
N MET A 1 62.30 17.65 -38.15
CA MET A 1 61.14 18.41 -37.73
C MET A 1 59.88 18.28 -38.61
N LYS A 2 60.08 18.09 -39.95
CA LYS A 2 58.91 17.97 -40.91
C LYS A 2 58.11 16.66 -40.79
N THR A 3 58.75 15.55 -40.44
CA THR A 3 58.11 14.21 -40.35
C THR A 3 57.20 14.05 -39.10
N LYS A 4 57.52 14.73 -38.00
CA LYS A 4 56.68 14.70 -36.77
C LYS A 4 55.40 15.54 -36.93
N LEU A 5 55.43 16.55 -37.77
CA LEU A 5 54.25 17.41 -38.00
C LEU A 5 53.20 16.69 -38.88
N ALA A 6 53.68 15.90 -39.87
CA ALA A 6 52.79 15.14 -40.75
C ALA A 6 52.04 14.00 -40.00
N VAL A 7 52.71 13.31 -39.04
CA VAL A 7 52.05 12.29 -38.21
C VAL A 7 51.01 12.89 -37.29
N PHE A 8 51.24 14.11 -36.74
CA PHE A 8 50.28 14.79 -35.85
C PHE A 8 49.05 15.28 -36.64
N VAL A 9 49.24 15.74 -37.85
CA VAL A 9 48.10 16.17 -38.71
C VAL A 9 47.25 15.02 -39.16
N VAL A 10 47.86 13.85 -39.46
CA VAL A 10 47.12 12.64 -39.82
C VAL A 10 46.36 12.07 -38.60
N LEU A 11 46.94 12.12 -37.40
CA LEU A 11 46.24 11.68 -36.18
C LEU A 11 45.07 12.61 -35.79
N VAL A 12 45.20 13.93 -35.97
CA VAL A 12 44.11 14.85 -35.74
C VAL A 12 43.05 14.72 -36.83
N ALA A 13 43.42 14.49 -38.10
CA ALA A 13 42.45 14.23 -39.15
C ALA A 13 41.71 12.87 -38.94
N ALA A 14 42.41 11.84 -38.45
CA ALA A 14 41.76 10.56 -38.08
C ALA A 14 40.81 10.68 -36.89
N LEU A 15 41.12 11.54 -35.92
CA LEU A 15 40.23 11.86 -34.81
C LEU A 15 38.98 12.68 -35.24
N LEU A 16 39.12 13.53 -36.26
CA LEU A 16 37.99 14.31 -36.79
C LEU A 16 37.11 13.52 -37.77
N VAL A 17 37.65 12.50 -38.40
CA VAL A 17 36.87 11.57 -39.25
C VAL A 17 36.20 10.46 -38.43
N GLY A 18 36.75 10.13 -37.25
CA GLY A 18 36.13 9.20 -36.31
C GLY A 18 34.92 9.73 -35.58
N CYS A 19 34.67 11.05 -35.62
CA CYS A 19 33.44 11.72 -35.17
C CYS A 19 32.41 11.91 -36.29
N GLY A 20 32.48 11.11 -37.34
CA GLY A 20 31.37 10.98 -38.28
C GLY A 20 30.19 10.41 -37.54
N CYS A 21 29.14 11.19 -37.35
CA CYS A 21 27.86 10.69 -36.96
C CYS A 21 27.51 9.46 -37.78
N GLU A 22 27.70 8.26 -37.23
CA GLU A 22 26.96 7.12 -37.75
C GLU A 22 25.50 7.59 -37.79
N LYS A 23 24.92 7.63 -38.97
CA LYS A 23 23.48 7.70 -39.13
C LYS A 23 22.95 6.52 -38.32
N ARG A 24 22.56 6.80 -37.07
CA ARG A 24 21.77 5.87 -36.28
C ARG A 24 20.66 5.43 -37.20
N GLY A 25 20.68 4.14 -37.52
CA GLY A 25 19.66 3.53 -38.33
C GLY A 25 18.28 3.91 -37.83
N ARG A 26 17.35 4.00 -38.72
CA ARG A 26 15.91 4.30 -38.52
C ARG A 26 15.28 3.50 -37.32
N GLY A 27 15.74 3.79 -36.13
CA GLY A 27 14.95 3.59 -34.91
C GLY A 27 14.31 4.94 -34.67
N GLY A 28 13.34 5.27 -35.48
CA GLY A 28 13.31 6.58 -35.46
C GLY A 28 12.04 7.38 -35.30
N GLU A 29 11.20 7.38 -36.22
CA GLU A 29 10.01 8.24 -36.19
C GLU A 29 9.01 7.76 -35.15
N GLY A 30 8.84 6.45 -34.93
CA GLY A 30 7.96 5.90 -33.89
C GLY A 30 8.43 6.24 -32.47
N ALA A 31 9.70 5.98 -32.15
CA ALA A 31 10.22 6.25 -30.79
C ALA A 31 10.24 7.75 -30.43
N ARG A 32 10.39 8.65 -31.41
CA ARG A 32 10.30 10.09 -31.19
C ARG A 32 8.85 10.55 -31.00
N SER A 33 7.90 9.95 -31.71
CA SER A 33 6.47 10.24 -31.54
C SER A 33 5.98 9.80 -30.15
N ASP A 34 6.41 8.63 -29.67
CA ASP A 34 6.03 8.10 -28.37
C ASP A 34 6.55 8.96 -27.21
N VAL A 35 7.81 9.41 -27.30
CA VAL A 35 8.39 10.34 -26.30
C VAL A 35 7.69 11.70 -26.33
N GLN A 36 7.35 12.23 -27.51
CA GLN A 36 6.61 13.48 -27.62
C GLN A 36 5.19 13.35 -27.07
N GLU A 37 4.51 12.27 -27.34
CA GLU A 37 3.19 11.99 -26.81
C GLU A 37 3.21 11.89 -25.29
N ALA A 38 4.15 11.14 -24.73
CA ALA A 38 4.34 11.04 -23.28
C ALA A 38 4.63 12.41 -22.64
N ALA A 39 5.49 13.23 -23.27
CA ALA A 39 5.78 14.57 -22.80
C ALA A 39 4.52 15.49 -22.83
N MET A 40 3.69 15.38 -23.85
CA MET A 40 2.43 16.13 -23.91
C MET A 40 1.41 15.67 -22.86
N LYS A 41 1.30 14.37 -22.62
CA LYS A 41 0.41 13.79 -21.59
C LYS A 41 0.82 14.15 -20.16
N THR A 42 2.10 14.44 -19.92
CA THR A 42 2.62 14.84 -18.61
C THR A 42 2.78 16.34 -18.42
N TYR A 43 2.58 17.12 -19.46
CA TYR A 43 2.72 18.57 -19.40
C TYR A 43 1.54 19.22 -18.67
N VAL A 44 1.86 20.02 -17.67
CA VAL A 44 0.90 20.91 -16.98
C VAL A 44 1.38 22.34 -17.21
N ALA A 45 0.60 23.13 -17.93
CA ALA A 45 0.94 24.50 -18.25
C ALA A 45 1.01 25.38 -16.99
N PRO A 46 1.85 26.43 -16.96
CA PRO A 46 1.86 27.40 -15.89
C PRO A 46 0.47 28.01 -15.65
N GLY A 47 0.07 28.09 -14.37
CA GLY A 47 -1.24 28.60 -13.97
C GLY A 47 -2.39 27.58 -14.00
N TYR A 48 -2.14 26.37 -14.48
CA TYR A 48 -3.13 25.29 -14.40
C TYR A 48 -2.92 24.42 -13.16
N MET A 49 -4.04 23.95 -12.58
CA MET A 49 -4.03 23.01 -11.47
C MET A 49 -3.73 21.59 -11.97
N TYR A 50 -3.17 20.77 -11.10
CA TYR A 50 -3.01 19.34 -11.36
C TYR A 50 -4.37 18.65 -11.42
N LYS A 51 -4.44 17.54 -12.17
CA LYS A 51 -5.66 16.74 -12.24
C LYS A 51 -5.85 15.87 -11.00
N TYR A 52 -4.74 15.33 -10.48
CA TYR A 52 -4.69 14.53 -9.26
C TYR A 52 -3.53 14.97 -8.38
N TYR A 53 -3.64 14.65 -7.10
CA TYR A 53 -2.55 14.67 -6.14
C TYR A 53 -2.29 13.27 -5.62
N ILE A 54 -1.01 12.92 -5.50
CA ILE A 54 -0.55 11.69 -4.86
C ILE A 54 0.03 12.04 -3.51
N PHE A 55 -0.44 11.33 -2.48
CA PHE A 55 0.14 11.33 -1.15
C PHE A 55 0.96 10.05 -1.00
N LYS A 56 2.28 10.21 -1.00
CA LYS A 56 3.24 9.10 -1.01
C LYS A 56 3.97 9.04 0.32
N SER A 57 4.06 7.85 0.90
CA SER A 57 4.88 7.63 2.09
C SER A 57 6.36 7.78 1.76
N GLY A 58 7.10 8.34 2.70
CA GLY A 58 8.54 8.53 2.61
C GLY A 58 9.35 7.57 3.49
N GLY A 59 8.76 6.44 3.89
CA GLY A 59 9.42 5.38 4.66
C GLY A 59 10.18 5.94 5.87
N HIS A 60 11.44 5.64 5.92
CA HIS A 60 12.32 6.01 7.04
C HIS A 60 12.55 7.52 7.23
N SER A 61 12.12 8.37 6.28
CA SER A 61 12.11 9.82 6.51
C SER A 61 11.07 10.26 7.53
N GLY A 62 10.02 9.44 7.75
CA GLY A 62 8.89 9.75 8.61
C GLY A 62 7.96 10.84 8.07
N GLN A 63 8.01 11.11 6.76
CA GLN A 63 7.28 12.18 6.09
C GLN A 63 6.27 11.62 5.08
N VAL A 64 5.36 12.47 4.61
CA VAL A 64 4.53 12.22 3.43
C VAL A 64 4.87 13.24 2.34
N TYR A 65 5.09 12.76 1.13
CA TYR A 65 5.40 13.59 -0.02
C TYR A 65 4.18 13.74 -0.92
N VAL A 66 3.91 14.97 -1.35
CA VAL A 66 2.78 15.30 -2.22
C VAL A 66 3.30 15.59 -3.62
N TYR A 67 2.78 14.87 -4.61
CA TYR A 67 3.12 15.06 -6.02
C TYR A 67 1.88 15.38 -6.84
N GLY A 68 2.07 16.24 -7.85
CA GLY A 68 1.02 16.58 -8.79
C GLY A 68 1.05 15.71 -10.04
N VAL A 69 -0.08 15.11 -10.42
CA VAL A 69 -0.23 14.29 -11.62
C VAL A 69 -1.00 15.07 -12.69
N PRO A 70 -0.54 15.01 -13.95
CA PRO A 70 0.38 14.03 -14.55
C PRO A 70 1.87 14.43 -14.58
N SER A 71 2.27 15.59 -14.09
CA SER A 71 3.67 16.04 -14.25
C SER A 71 4.67 15.38 -13.31
N MET A 72 4.21 14.66 -12.28
CA MET A 72 5.04 14.06 -11.23
C MET A 72 5.95 15.08 -10.52
N ARG A 73 5.54 16.36 -10.45
CA ARG A 73 6.27 17.36 -9.67
C ARG A 73 6.01 17.18 -8.18
N HIS A 74 7.08 17.25 -7.39
CA HIS A 74 6.97 17.37 -5.94
C HIS A 74 6.37 18.74 -5.58
N ILE A 75 5.28 18.74 -4.83
CA ILE A 75 4.52 19.92 -4.45
C ILE A 75 4.79 20.33 -3.01
N SER A 76 4.80 19.35 -2.10
CA SER A 76 4.93 19.60 -0.67
C SER A 76 5.46 18.38 0.05
N THR A 77 6.11 18.61 1.19
CA THR A 77 6.45 17.60 2.19
C THR A 77 5.64 17.86 3.44
N ILE A 78 4.88 16.87 3.88
CA ILE A 78 4.10 16.93 5.11
C ILE A 78 4.86 16.20 6.22
N PRO A 79 5.32 16.90 7.25
CA PRO A 79 6.00 16.27 8.38
C PRO A 79 5.00 15.48 9.23
N VAL A 80 5.37 14.25 9.62
CA VAL A 80 4.47 13.35 10.34
C VAL A 80 5.15 12.77 11.59
N PHE A 81 6.09 11.86 11.44
CA PHE A 81 6.68 11.11 12.56
C PHE A 81 8.09 11.59 12.95
N THR A 82 8.66 12.48 12.15
CA THR A 82 10.02 13.00 12.34
C THR A 82 9.97 14.53 12.36
N PRO A 83 10.68 15.21 13.30
CA PRO A 83 10.80 16.67 13.29
C PRO A 83 11.28 17.20 11.93
N TYR A 84 10.71 18.32 11.50
CA TYR A 84 11.05 18.92 10.22
C TYR A 84 11.30 20.44 10.34
N PRO A 85 12.59 20.86 10.37
CA PRO A 85 12.97 22.26 10.62
C PRO A 85 12.38 23.26 9.63
N ALA A 86 12.23 22.86 8.36
CA ALA A 86 11.72 23.75 7.32
C ALA A 86 10.32 24.31 7.60
N THR A 87 9.51 23.62 8.40
CA THR A 87 8.16 24.06 8.80
C THR A 87 8.04 24.36 10.30
N GLY A 88 9.10 24.13 11.08
CA GLY A 88 9.08 24.25 12.54
C GLY A 88 8.40 23.07 13.26
N TYR A 89 7.93 22.04 12.52
CA TYR A 89 7.30 20.87 13.10
C TYR A 89 8.28 20.09 14.00
N GLY A 90 7.83 19.76 15.20
CA GLY A 90 8.67 19.14 16.25
C GLY A 90 9.49 20.13 17.06
N PHE A 91 9.41 21.45 16.81
CA PHE A 91 10.13 22.49 17.53
C PHE A 91 9.21 23.41 18.37
N ASP A 92 7.94 23.51 18.01
CA ASP A 92 6.92 24.16 18.86
C ASP A 92 6.31 23.18 19.88
N LYS A 93 5.52 23.73 20.82
CA LYS A 93 4.92 22.94 21.91
C LYS A 93 3.94 21.89 21.40
N GLU A 94 3.05 22.28 20.49
CA GLU A 94 1.96 21.41 20.01
C GLU A 94 2.52 20.19 19.28
N SER A 95 3.43 20.41 18.33
CA SER A 95 4.02 19.30 17.54
C SER A 95 4.97 18.42 18.36
N LYS A 96 5.65 18.98 19.37
CA LYS A 96 6.43 18.18 20.33
C LYS A 96 5.55 17.26 21.16
N GLU A 97 4.44 17.76 21.67
CA GLU A 97 3.47 16.98 22.44
C GLU A 97 2.86 15.88 21.54
N MET A 98 2.54 16.21 20.29
CA MET A 98 2.01 15.26 19.31
C MET A 98 2.99 14.14 18.99
N LEU A 99 4.29 14.45 18.84
CA LEU A 99 5.35 13.46 18.63
C LEU A 99 5.55 12.53 19.83
N GLY A 100 5.15 12.95 21.06
CA GLY A 100 5.19 12.11 22.25
C GLY A 100 6.60 11.67 22.69
N GLY A 101 7.62 12.48 22.41
CA GLY A 101 9.02 12.18 22.72
C GLY A 101 9.75 11.33 21.67
N PHE A 102 9.07 10.88 20.63
CA PHE A 102 9.71 10.21 19.49
C PHE A 102 10.34 11.25 18.57
N THR A 103 11.55 10.95 18.09
CA THR A 103 12.30 11.81 17.16
C THR A 103 12.35 11.25 15.76
N TRP A 104 11.78 10.06 15.54
CA TRP A 104 11.77 9.37 14.26
C TRP A 104 10.59 8.37 14.18
N GLY A 105 10.16 8.08 12.97
CA GLY A 105 9.21 7.03 12.64
C GLY A 105 9.32 6.60 11.19
N ASP A 106 8.70 5.46 10.88
CA ASP A 106 8.64 4.89 9.55
C ASP A 106 7.25 5.09 8.96
N ALA A 107 7.11 6.13 8.14
CA ALA A 107 5.86 6.46 7.46
C ALA A 107 5.58 5.43 6.35
N HIS A 108 4.53 4.60 6.52
CA HIS A 108 4.42 3.38 5.75
C HIS A 108 3.24 3.36 4.77
N HIS A 109 2.02 3.20 5.24
CA HIS A 109 0.84 3.09 4.39
C HIS A 109 -0.12 4.27 4.59
N PRO A 110 -0.18 5.23 3.67
CA PRO A 110 -1.19 6.28 3.69
C PRO A 110 -2.55 5.75 3.22
N SER A 111 -3.63 6.28 3.79
CA SER A 111 -5.00 6.02 3.35
C SER A 111 -5.84 7.28 3.47
N ILE A 112 -6.53 7.66 2.40
CA ILE A 112 -7.43 8.81 2.37
C ILE A 112 -8.78 8.39 2.95
N SER A 113 -9.42 9.29 3.72
CA SER A 113 -10.76 9.07 4.27
C SER A 113 -11.80 8.90 3.16
N GLU A 114 -12.79 8.06 3.45
CA GLU A 114 -13.86 7.70 2.53
C GLU A 114 -15.24 8.07 3.07
N THR A 115 -16.13 8.40 2.15
CA THR A 115 -17.57 8.51 2.38
C THR A 115 -18.29 7.70 1.29
N ASN A 116 -19.08 6.71 1.69
CA ASN A 116 -19.73 5.75 0.80
C ASN A 116 -18.76 4.99 -0.12
N GLY A 117 -17.53 4.78 0.33
CA GLY A 117 -16.48 4.06 -0.39
C GLY A 117 -15.74 4.87 -1.46
N ASP A 118 -15.89 6.20 -1.44
CA ASP A 118 -15.13 7.12 -2.29
C ASP A 118 -14.32 8.11 -1.45
N TYR A 119 -13.14 8.49 -1.93
CA TYR A 119 -12.33 9.50 -1.26
C TYR A 119 -13.10 10.80 -1.10
N ASP A 120 -13.11 11.35 0.10
CA ASP A 120 -13.83 12.57 0.44
C ASP A 120 -12.94 13.80 0.62
N GLY A 121 -11.62 13.61 0.55
CA GLY A 121 -10.63 14.69 0.61
C GLY A 121 -10.51 15.38 1.96
N ARG A 122 -11.00 14.78 3.05
CA ARG A 122 -10.93 15.39 4.39
C ARG A 122 -9.63 15.07 5.11
N TRP A 123 -9.29 13.78 5.21
CA TRP A 123 -8.16 13.31 6.01
C TRP A 123 -7.31 12.29 5.25
N LEU A 124 -6.04 12.26 5.61
CA LEU A 124 -5.12 11.21 5.27
C LEU A 124 -4.64 10.57 6.57
N PHE A 125 -4.75 9.27 6.67
CA PHE A 125 -4.20 8.47 7.76
C PHE A 125 -2.93 7.77 7.29
N ILE A 126 -1.96 7.59 8.19
CA ILE A 126 -0.73 6.87 7.86
C ILE A 126 -0.18 6.12 9.05
N SER A 127 0.25 4.88 8.82
CA SER A 127 0.88 4.04 9.83
C SER A 127 2.36 4.38 10.04
N ASP A 128 2.80 4.25 11.30
CA ASP A 128 4.21 4.21 11.70
C ASP A 128 4.57 2.76 12.02
N ASN A 129 5.25 2.12 11.10
CA ASN A 129 5.66 0.71 11.23
C ASN A 129 6.68 0.51 12.36
N ALA A 130 7.58 1.49 12.59
CA ALA A 130 8.64 1.38 13.58
C ALA A 130 8.12 1.48 15.03
N ASN A 131 7.22 2.43 15.29
CA ASN A 131 6.79 2.75 16.66
C ASN A 131 5.31 2.43 16.91
N ASN A 132 4.65 1.70 16.00
CA ASN A 132 3.26 1.25 16.13
C ASN A 132 2.26 2.39 16.37
N ARG A 133 2.43 3.50 15.66
CA ARG A 133 1.56 4.67 15.79
C ARG A 133 0.70 4.82 14.52
N MET A 134 -0.34 5.65 14.63
CA MET A 134 -1.20 6.07 13.52
C MET A 134 -1.29 7.59 13.53
N ALA A 135 -1.03 8.23 12.41
CA ALA A 135 -1.18 9.68 12.28
C ALA A 135 -2.40 10.04 11.42
N ARG A 136 -2.99 11.20 11.71
CA ARG A 136 -4.01 11.86 10.90
C ARG A 136 -3.50 13.21 10.41
N ILE A 137 -3.61 13.41 9.11
CA ILE A 137 -3.28 14.64 8.39
C ILE A 137 -4.59 15.26 7.91
N ASP A 138 -4.75 16.56 8.06
CA ASP A 138 -5.86 17.31 7.47
C ASP A 138 -5.49 17.70 6.04
N LEU A 139 -6.27 17.23 5.06
CA LEU A 139 -6.00 17.51 3.64
C LEU A 139 -6.41 18.91 3.20
N ARG A 140 -7.00 19.72 4.10
CA ARG A 140 -7.32 21.13 3.81
C ARG A 140 -6.12 22.05 3.98
N ASP A 141 -5.14 21.68 4.83
CA ASP A 141 -3.94 22.48 5.12
C ASP A 141 -2.63 21.68 5.10
N PHE A 142 -2.71 20.39 4.77
CA PHE A 142 -1.57 19.45 4.72
C PHE A 142 -0.77 19.42 6.03
N LYS A 143 -1.46 19.45 7.17
CA LYS A 143 -0.84 19.39 8.48
C LYS A 143 -1.24 18.14 9.25
N THR A 144 -0.26 17.55 9.92
CA THR A 144 -0.50 16.50 10.92
C THR A 144 -1.26 17.10 12.10
N LYS A 145 -2.36 16.49 12.48
CA LYS A 145 -3.27 16.97 13.53
C LYS A 145 -3.37 16.04 14.73
N GLN A 146 -3.02 14.76 14.57
CA GLN A 146 -3.02 13.78 15.64
C GLN A 146 -2.06 12.65 15.33
N ILE A 147 -1.37 12.17 16.35
CA ILE A 147 -0.64 10.91 16.36
C ILE A 147 -1.19 10.08 17.53
N LEU A 148 -1.77 8.94 17.21
CA LEU A 148 -2.28 7.97 18.17
C LEU A 148 -1.24 6.86 18.38
N GLY A 149 -1.00 6.48 19.62
CA GLY A 149 -0.14 5.34 19.95
C GLY A 149 1.09 5.71 20.77
N PRO A 150 1.99 4.75 21.00
CA PRO A 150 2.03 3.40 20.41
C PRO A 150 0.74 2.58 20.69
N ILE A 151 0.22 1.93 19.65
CA ILE A 151 -0.97 1.07 19.77
C ILE A 151 -0.60 -0.12 20.66
N PRO A 152 -1.31 -0.35 21.76
CA PRO A 152 -1.00 -1.45 22.68
C PRO A 152 -1.02 -2.82 21.96
N ASN A 153 -0.24 -3.76 22.45
CA ASN A 153 -0.16 -5.12 21.93
C ASN A 153 0.24 -5.29 20.45
N VAL A 154 0.25 -4.24 19.66
CA VAL A 154 0.70 -4.26 18.25
C VAL A 154 2.23 -4.24 18.17
N SER A 155 2.80 -5.03 17.25
CA SER A 155 4.25 -5.08 16.97
C SER A 155 4.52 -4.96 15.48
N GLY A 156 5.08 -3.83 15.05
CA GLY A 156 5.24 -3.46 13.65
C GLY A 156 3.87 -3.16 13.01
N ASN A 157 3.37 -1.92 13.13
CA ASN A 157 2.11 -1.52 12.51
C ASN A 157 2.29 -1.35 11.00
N HIS A 158 2.51 -2.47 10.32
CA HIS A 158 2.75 -2.54 8.88
C HIS A 158 1.45 -2.60 8.08
N CYS A 159 0.36 -3.02 8.70
CA CYS A 159 -0.93 -3.11 8.04
C CYS A 159 -1.31 -1.79 7.37
N SER A 160 -1.92 -1.88 6.20
CA SER A 160 -2.44 -0.73 5.48
C SER A 160 -3.45 0.01 6.36
N SER A 161 -3.34 1.33 6.40
CA SER A 161 -4.24 2.18 7.18
C SER A 161 -5.59 2.39 6.50
N PHE A 162 -6.08 1.42 5.72
CA PHE A 162 -7.32 1.55 4.96
C PHE A 162 -8.51 1.80 5.86
N CYS A 163 -9.39 2.69 5.38
CA CYS A 163 -10.60 3.07 6.06
C CYS A 163 -11.75 2.13 5.70
N THR A 164 -12.65 1.88 6.65
CA THR A 164 -13.97 1.33 6.32
C THR A 164 -14.75 2.29 5.43
N GLU A 165 -15.79 1.80 4.74
CA GLU A 165 -16.53 2.49 3.66
C GLU A 165 -16.97 3.94 3.99
N ASN A 166 -17.16 4.28 5.28
CA ASN A 166 -17.48 5.64 5.73
C ASN A 166 -16.50 6.13 6.80
N THR A 167 -15.31 5.62 6.82
CA THR A 167 -14.26 6.00 7.77
C THR A 167 -14.70 5.83 9.24
N GLU A 168 -15.47 4.78 9.54
CA GLU A 168 -15.82 4.44 10.93
C GLU A 168 -14.59 3.97 11.70
N TYR A 169 -13.75 3.19 11.01
CA TYR A 169 -12.50 2.62 11.52
C TYR A 169 -11.38 2.74 10.49
N ILE A 170 -10.16 2.80 11.00
CA ILE A 170 -8.93 2.56 10.25
C ILE A 170 -8.38 1.22 10.71
N LEU A 171 -7.95 0.37 9.76
CA LEU A 171 -7.38 -0.92 10.06
C LEU A 171 -5.94 -0.78 10.55
N ALA A 172 -5.56 -1.61 11.53
CA ALA A 172 -4.21 -1.72 12.06
C ALA A 172 -3.92 -3.18 12.44
N GLY A 173 -2.65 -3.51 12.64
CA GLY A 173 -2.31 -4.87 13.05
C GLY A 173 -0.81 -5.11 13.19
N SER A 174 -0.48 -6.22 13.86
CA SER A 174 0.89 -6.65 14.13
C SER A 174 1.51 -7.32 12.91
N ARG A 175 2.59 -6.77 12.36
CA ARG A 175 3.42 -7.52 11.42
C ARG A 175 4.03 -8.77 12.06
N PHE A 176 4.45 -8.64 13.31
CA PHE A 176 5.08 -9.73 14.05
C PHE A 176 4.24 -10.11 15.26
N SER A 177 4.02 -11.42 15.43
CA SER A 177 3.42 -11.94 16.65
C SER A 177 4.41 -11.87 17.81
N ILE A 178 3.89 -11.49 18.98
CA ILE A 178 4.69 -11.30 20.21
C ILE A 178 4.00 -11.96 21.40
N PRO A 179 4.72 -12.23 22.52
CA PRO A 179 4.09 -12.52 23.78
C PRO A 179 3.24 -11.35 24.26
N LEU A 180 2.08 -11.64 24.86
CA LEU A 180 1.15 -10.62 25.34
C LEU A 180 0.98 -10.68 26.87
N PRO A 181 0.84 -9.52 27.54
CA PRO A 181 0.89 -8.16 27.01
C PRO A 181 2.27 -7.79 26.46
N LYS A 182 2.34 -6.83 25.54
CA LYS A 182 3.60 -6.36 24.96
C LYS A 182 4.62 -6.00 26.04
N GLY A 183 5.87 -6.46 25.87
CA GLY A 183 6.92 -6.35 26.87
C GLY A 183 7.10 -7.61 27.75
N THR A 184 6.21 -8.59 27.66
CA THR A 184 6.41 -9.90 28.27
C THR A 184 7.50 -10.65 27.53
N TYR A 185 8.36 -11.34 28.28
CA TYR A 185 9.38 -12.21 27.70
C TYR A 185 8.90 -13.66 27.67
N GLU A 186 9.03 -14.32 26.53
CA GLU A 186 8.82 -15.76 26.36
C GLU A 186 9.95 -16.32 25.47
N LYS A 187 10.23 -17.60 25.62
CA LYS A 187 11.24 -18.26 24.79
C LYS A 187 10.76 -18.42 23.36
N ILE A 188 11.65 -18.25 22.38
CA ILE A 188 11.32 -18.37 20.97
C ILE A 188 10.83 -19.78 20.59
N GLU A 189 11.27 -20.81 21.30
CA GLU A 189 10.84 -22.18 21.12
C GLU A 189 9.34 -22.36 21.43
N ASP A 190 8.77 -21.47 22.26
CA ASP A 190 7.36 -21.47 22.62
C ASP A 190 6.49 -20.61 21.67
N TYR A 191 7.04 -20.16 20.55
CA TYR A 191 6.39 -19.25 19.60
C TYR A 191 4.98 -19.68 19.22
N ALA A 192 4.81 -20.95 18.85
CA ALA A 192 3.52 -21.48 18.40
C ALA A 192 2.40 -21.41 19.46
N THR A 193 2.73 -21.30 20.74
CA THR A 193 1.76 -21.33 21.84
C THR A 193 1.68 -20.04 22.64
N LYS A 194 2.80 -19.34 22.81
CA LYS A 194 2.90 -18.15 23.68
C LYS A 194 2.81 -16.84 22.93
N PHE A 195 3.17 -16.82 21.65
CA PHE A 195 3.10 -15.62 20.84
C PHE A 195 1.70 -15.48 20.21
N LYS A 196 1.27 -14.26 19.99
CA LYS A 196 -0.02 -13.93 19.38
C LYS A 196 0.12 -12.74 18.45
N GLY A 197 -0.68 -12.75 17.39
CA GLY A 197 -0.90 -11.58 16.57
C GLY A 197 -2.05 -10.73 17.12
N ILE A 198 -2.11 -9.49 16.69
CA ILE A 198 -3.22 -8.57 16.95
C ILE A 198 -3.62 -7.92 15.63
N VAL A 199 -4.92 -7.85 15.37
CA VAL A 199 -5.51 -6.92 14.42
C VAL A 199 -6.40 -5.95 15.20
N ALA A 200 -6.46 -4.71 14.75
CA ALA A 200 -7.14 -3.65 15.50
C ALA A 200 -7.93 -2.73 14.57
N GLY A 201 -8.99 -2.14 15.10
CA GLY A 201 -9.74 -1.05 14.51
C GLY A 201 -9.55 0.23 15.31
N ILE A 202 -9.02 1.25 14.65
CA ILE A 202 -8.90 2.60 15.19
C ILE A 202 -10.18 3.36 14.82
N ALA A 203 -11.01 3.64 15.80
CA ALA A 203 -12.26 4.39 15.60
C ALA A 203 -11.98 5.85 15.24
N VAL A 204 -12.74 6.38 14.30
CA VAL A 204 -12.65 7.77 13.83
C VAL A 204 -13.94 8.50 14.13
N ASP A 205 -13.85 9.64 14.80
CA ASP A 205 -14.99 10.55 14.96
C ASP A 205 -15.32 11.23 13.62
N LYS A 206 -16.51 11.03 13.12
CA LYS A 206 -16.94 11.48 11.77
C LYS A 206 -16.91 13.00 11.57
N ASN A 207 -16.94 13.78 12.65
CA ASN A 207 -16.99 15.25 12.57
C ASN A 207 -15.59 15.86 12.67
N THR A 208 -14.78 15.33 13.58
CA THR A 208 -13.45 15.89 13.91
C THR A 208 -12.30 15.12 13.29
N GLY A 209 -12.52 13.86 12.88
CA GLY A 209 -11.48 12.95 12.46
C GLY A 209 -10.63 12.40 13.62
N ASN A 210 -10.95 12.73 14.88
CA ASN A 210 -10.15 12.28 16.01
C ASN A 210 -10.18 10.75 16.12
N MET A 211 -8.99 10.19 16.29
CA MET A 211 -8.76 8.76 16.38
C MET A 211 -8.73 8.31 17.84
N SER A 212 -9.27 7.12 18.07
CA SER A 212 -9.16 6.39 19.35
C SER A 212 -9.12 4.88 19.09
N LEU A 213 -8.50 4.10 19.98
CA LEU A 213 -8.52 2.64 19.86
C LEU A 213 -9.94 2.14 20.08
N GLY A 214 -10.54 1.52 19.09
CA GLY A 214 -11.89 0.96 19.14
C GLY A 214 -11.90 -0.46 19.68
N TRP A 215 -11.15 -1.36 19.08
CA TRP A 215 -11.05 -2.76 19.46
C TRP A 215 -9.73 -3.38 19.02
N GLU A 216 -9.32 -4.42 19.74
CA GLU A 216 -8.27 -5.35 19.33
C GLU A 216 -8.83 -6.78 19.30
N VAL A 217 -8.37 -7.59 18.36
CA VAL A 217 -8.73 -9.00 18.23
C VAL A 217 -7.46 -9.84 18.32
N LEU A 218 -7.50 -10.83 19.21
CA LEU A 218 -6.40 -11.80 19.39
C LEU A 218 -6.36 -12.76 18.21
N MET A 219 -5.21 -12.91 17.60
CA MET A 219 -5.02 -13.71 16.40
C MET A 219 -4.00 -14.85 16.63
N PRO A 220 -4.01 -15.91 15.80
CA PRO A 220 -2.94 -16.91 15.80
C PRO A 220 -1.55 -16.30 15.68
N PRO A 221 -0.48 -17.01 16.07
CA PRO A 221 0.89 -16.49 15.98
C PRO A 221 1.44 -16.54 14.55
N PHE A 222 0.71 -15.91 13.62
CA PHE A 222 1.15 -15.67 12.25
C PHE A 222 1.80 -14.30 12.14
N ASN A 223 2.40 -14.01 11.01
CA ASN A 223 2.77 -12.66 10.62
C ASN A 223 1.64 -12.08 9.78
N TYR A 224 1.16 -10.88 10.14
CA TYR A 224 0.07 -10.19 9.43
C TYR A 224 0.68 -9.06 8.62
N ASP A 225 0.57 -9.14 7.31
CA ASP A 225 1.27 -8.19 6.44
C ASP A 225 0.40 -6.98 6.12
N LEU A 226 -0.57 -7.13 5.27
CA LEU A 226 -1.39 -6.02 4.80
C LEU A 226 -2.86 -6.27 5.07
N GLY A 227 -3.60 -5.17 5.15
CA GLY A 227 -5.04 -5.22 5.29
C GLY A 227 -5.73 -4.35 4.25
N ASP A 228 -6.97 -4.68 3.93
CA ASP A 228 -7.89 -3.82 3.21
C ASP A 228 -9.28 -3.87 3.82
N ALA A 229 -10.05 -2.81 3.64
CA ALA A 229 -11.41 -2.71 4.12
C ALA A 229 -12.41 -3.04 3.00
N GLY A 230 -13.46 -3.76 3.37
CA GLY A 230 -14.55 -4.09 2.45
C GLY A 230 -15.38 -2.88 2.03
N LYS A 231 -16.02 -2.99 0.86
CA LYS A 231 -16.88 -1.98 0.24
C LYS A 231 -18.19 -2.63 -0.21
N GLY A 232 -19.29 -1.89 -0.29
CA GLY A 232 -20.57 -2.43 -0.76
C GLY A 232 -20.96 -3.73 -0.04
N PRO A 233 -21.06 -4.89 -0.73
CA PRO A 233 -21.46 -6.16 -0.11
C PRO A 233 -20.46 -6.67 0.92
N SER A 234 -19.20 -6.27 0.89
CA SER A 234 -18.16 -6.64 1.83
C SER A 234 -17.89 -5.59 2.92
N LYS A 235 -18.60 -4.47 2.95
CA LYS A 235 -18.35 -3.30 3.80
C LYS A 235 -18.17 -3.58 5.29
N ASP A 236 -18.77 -4.65 5.80
CA ASP A 236 -18.73 -5.02 7.22
C ASP A 236 -17.48 -5.84 7.57
N TRP A 237 -16.56 -6.01 6.61
CA TRP A 237 -15.39 -6.86 6.76
C TRP A 237 -14.10 -6.07 6.55
N GLY A 238 -13.09 -6.40 7.36
CA GLY A 238 -11.70 -6.09 7.11
C GLY A 238 -10.94 -7.37 6.80
N PHE A 239 -9.95 -7.30 5.94
CA PHE A 239 -9.15 -8.44 5.48
C PHE A 239 -7.68 -8.20 5.80
N TRP A 240 -6.97 -9.23 6.29
CA TRP A 240 -5.52 -9.17 6.55
C TRP A 240 -4.82 -10.39 5.99
N THR A 241 -3.77 -10.19 5.23
CA THR A 241 -2.92 -11.30 4.79
C THR A 241 -2.11 -11.86 5.94
N CYS A 242 -2.04 -13.18 6.00
CA CYS A 242 -1.32 -13.92 7.03
C CYS A 242 -0.32 -14.86 6.36
N TYR A 243 0.96 -14.70 6.67
CA TYR A 243 2.00 -15.61 6.24
C TYR A 243 2.72 -16.23 7.43
N ASN A 244 3.63 -17.17 7.17
CA ASN A 244 4.25 -17.97 8.22
C ASN A 244 3.23 -18.71 9.12
N SER A 245 2.14 -19.18 8.51
CA SER A 245 1.08 -19.90 9.21
C SER A 245 1.55 -21.23 9.81
N GLU A 246 2.72 -21.71 9.41
CA GLU A 246 3.41 -22.87 9.99
C GLU A 246 4.13 -22.56 11.30
N ARG A 247 4.12 -21.28 11.74
CA ARG A 247 4.73 -20.81 12.99
C ARG A 247 6.23 -21.07 13.07
N ALA A 248 6.89 -21.04 11.90
CA ALA A 248 8.33 -21.21 11.80
C ALA A 248 9.05 -19.88 12.11
N THR A 249 9.95 -19.90 13.07
CA THR A 249 10.73 -18.74 13.49
C THR A 249 12.22 -18.89 13.13
N GLY A 250 12.93 -17.77 13.06
CA GLY A 250 14.36 -17.77 12.77
C GLY A 250 14.74 -18.21 11.36
N LYS A 251 13.75 -18.31 10.43
CA LYS A 251 13.95 -18.68 9.04
C LYS A 251 13.58 -17.53 8.13
N LEU A 252 14.14 -17.52 6.93
CA LEU A 252 13.67 -16.63 5.87
C LEU A 252 12.25 -17.01 5.46
N GLU A 253 11.45 -16.05 5.04
CA GLU A 253 10.06 -16.25 4.61
C GLU A 253 9.94 -17.38 3.56
N VAL A 254 10.82 -17.37 2.55
CA VAL A 254 10.83 -18.37 1.49
C VAL A 254 11.10 -19.80 1.99
N THR A 255 11.74 -19.95 3.13
CA THR A 255 12.02 -21.26 3.74
C THR A 255 11.11 -21.60 4.91
N SER A 256 10.36 -20.63 5.43
CA SER A 256 9.41 -20.84 6.51
C SER A 256 8.03 -21.25 6.01
N THR A 257 7.65 -20.86 4.79
CA THR A 257 6.37 -21.21 4.20
C THR A 257 6.48 -22.50 3.40
N GLN A 258 6.22 -23.66 4.04
CA GLN A 258 6.34 -24.99 3.46
C GLN A 258 5.01 -25.53 2.91
N LYS A 259 3.87 -25.14 3.50
CA LYS A 259 2.54 -25.52 3.05
C LYS A 259 2.22 -24.86 1.72
N ASP A 260 1.29 -25.43 0.98
CA ASP A 260 0.83 -24.89 -0.30
C ASP A 260 0.02 -23.60 -0.12
N ARG A 261 -0.56 -23.39 1.06
CA ARG A 261 -1.41 -22.23 1.37
C ARG A 261 -1.07 -21.65 2.73
N ASP A 262 -1.16 -20.34 2.78
CA ASP A 262 -1.30 -19.52 3.99
C ASP A 262 -2.74 -18.99 4.06
N TYR A 263 -2.99 -17.84 4.70
CA TYR A 263 -4.36 -17.37 4.93
C TYR A 263 -4.55 -15.88 4.61
N VAL A 264 -5.80 -15.52 4.39
CA VAL A 264 -6.34 -14.18 4.63
C VAL A 264 -7.28 -14.29 5.84
N ALA A 265 -7.08 -13.45 6.86
CA ALA A 265 -8.02 -13.31 7.95
C ALA A 265 -9.12 -12.32 7.54
N ALA A 266 -10.37 -12.75 7.58
CA ALA A 266 -11.54 -11.91 7.42
C ALA A 266 -12.13 -11.61 8.79
N VAL A 267 -12.23 -10.33 9.15
CA VAL A 267 -12.74 -9.85 10.43
C VAL A 267 -14.01 -9.04 10.23
N ASN A 268 -15.10 -9.49 10.85
CA ASN A 268 -16.34 -8.74 10.89
C ASN A 268 -16.22 -7.62 11.94
N TRP A 269 -15.93 -6.40 11.49
CA TRP A 269 -15.68 -5.29 12.40
C TRP A 269 -16.93 -4.83 13.19
N PRO A 270 -18.18 -4.85 12.63
CA PRO A 270 -19.39 -4.60 13.44
C PRO A 270 -19.59 -5.61 14.55
N ALA A 271 -19.26 -6.90 14.30
CA ALA A 271 -19.32 -7.91 15.34
C ALA A 271 -18.27 -7.69 16.43
N ALA A 272 -17.06 -7.23 16.05
CA ALA A 272 -16.02 -6.85 16.99
C ALA A 272 -16.47 -5.66 17.87
N GLU A 273 -17.01 -4.61 17.24
CA GLU A 273 -17.58 -3.46 17.97
C GLU A 273 -18.68 -3.89 18.95
N LYS A 274 -19.58 -4.76 18.49
CA LYS A 274 -20.65 -5.30 19.33
C LYS A 274 -20.10 -6.12 20.51
N ALA A 275 -19.07 -6.94 20.27
CA ALA A 275 -18.44 -7.70 21.35
C ALA A 275 -17.86 -6.79 22.45
N ILE A 276 -17.25 -5.68 22.09
CA ILE A 276 -16.78 -4.67 23.06
C ILE A 276 -17.93 -4.06 23.84
N LYS A 277 -19.03 -3.70 23.18
CA LYS A 277 -20.23 -3.15 23.81
C LYS A 277 -20.89 -4.15 24.76
N ASP A 278 -20.91 -5.43 24.40
CA ASP A 278 -21.48 -6.53 25.19
C ASP A 278 -20.56 -7.00 26.33
N GLY A 279 -19.37 -6.42 26.50
CA GLY A 279 -18.41 -6.80 27.52
C GLY A 279 -17.67 -8.13 27.25
N LYS A 280 -17.69 -8.61 26.02
CA LYS A 280 -17.04 -9.88 25.58
C LYS A 280 -15.59 -9.65 25.20
N PHE A 281 -14.77 -9.24 26.16
CA PHE A 281 -13.33 -8.98 25.98
C PHE A 281 -12.55 -9.36 27.23
N LYS A 282 -11.23 -9.42 27.09
CA LYS A 282 -10.26 -9.48 28.19
C LYS A 282 -9.44 -8.19 28.21
N MET A 283 -8.96 -7.80 29.39
CA MET A 283 -7.97 -6.72 29.50
C MET A 283 -6.57 -7.30 29.30
N ILE A 284 -5.88 -6.85 28.24
CA ILE A 284 -4.48 -7.25 27.95
C ILE A 284 -3.72 -5.95 27.63
N GLY A 285 -2.60 -5.71 28.32
CA GLY A 285 -1.83 -4.47 28.10
C GLY A 285 -2.61 -3.17 28.40
N GLY A 286 -3.60 -3.24 29.28
CA GLY A 286 -4.44 -2.09 29.63
C GLY A 286 -5.56 -1.77 28.65
N VAL A 287 -5.78 -2.57 27.59
CA VAL A 287 -6.83 -2.37 26.59
C VAL A 287 -7.74 -3.58 26.44
N LYS A 288 -8.92 -3.36 25.85
CA LYS A 288 -9.94 -4.39 25.62
C LYS A 288 -9.55 -5.23 24.40
N VAL A 289 -9.30 -6.52 24.59
CA VAL A 289 -8.93 -7.47 23.54
C VAL A 289 -9.99 -8.57 23.43
N ILE A 290 -10.52 -8.77 22.24
CA ILE A 290 -11.50 -9.82 21.95
C ILE A 290 -10.73 -11.11 21.66
N ASP A 291 -11.11 -12.20 22.32
CA ASP A 291 -10.63 -13.54 22.01
C ASP A 291 -11.67 -14.24 21.12
N PRO A 292 -11.41 -14.40 19.81
CA PRO A 292 -12.40 -14.94 18.86
C PRO A 292 -12.78 -16.40 19.15
N LYS A 293 -12.02 -17.13 19.97
CA LYS A 293 -12.41 -18.46 20.44
C LYS A 293 -13.66 -18.43 21.31
N ASN A 294 -13.90 -17.29 21.98
CA ASN A 294 -15.01 -17.11 22.91
C ASN A 294 -16.16 -16.26 22.34
N VAL A 295 -15.98 -15.74 21.13
CA VAL A 295 -16.97 -14.89 20.46
C VAL A 295 -17.09 -15.30 18.99
N GLU A 296 -18.10 -16.12 18.71
CA GLU A 296 -18.37 -16.61 17.35
C GLU A 296 -18.71 -15.46 16.40
N GLY A 297 -18.32 -15.60 15.12
CA GLY A 297 -18.72 -14.68 14.05
C GLY A 297 -17.78 -13.50 13.83
N ILE A 298 -16.68 -13.37 14.57
CA ILE A 298 -15.76 -12.23 14.42
C ILE A 298 -14.69 -12.50 13.37
N VAL A 299 -14.05 -13.68 13.39
CA VAL A 299 -12.89 -13.99 12.52
C VAL A 299 -13.08 -15.29 11.79
N TYR A 300 -12.70 -15.30 10.51
CA TYR A 300 -12.60 -16.49 9.67
C TYR A 300 -11.29 -16.45 8.89
N LEU A 301 -10.72 -17.62 8.60
CA LEU A 301 -9.50 -17.74 7.79
C LEU A 301 -9.83 -18.30 6.41
N LEU A 302 -9.42 -17.57 5.38
CA LEU A 302 -9.54 -17.96 3.98
C LEU A 302 -8.18 -18.50 3.51
N PRO A 303 -8.06 -19.80 3.13
CA PRO A 303 -6.81 -20.28 2.57
C PRO A 303 -6.44 -19.51 1.30
N ALA A 304 -5.22 -19.00 1.23
CA ALA A 304 -4.74 -18.16 0.12
C ALA A 304 -3.46 -18.76 -0.48
N ALA A 305 -3.05 -18.23 -1.63
CA ALA A 305 -1.79 -18.59 -2.25
C ALA A 305 -0.62 -18.31 -1.28
N LYS A 306 0.46 -19.07 -1.44
CA LYS A 306 1.61 -19.10 -0.57
C LYS A 306 2.23 -17.73 -0.32
N SER A 307 2.43 -17.40 0.94
CA SER A 307 2.96 -16.12 1.41
C SER A 307 2.19 -14.92 0.84
N PRO A 308 0.89 -14.80 1.13
CA PRO A 308 0.10 -13.69 0.64
C PRO A 308 0.66 -12.38 1.19
N HIS A 309 0.83 -11.39 0.31
CA HIS A 309 1.34 -10.07 0.68
C HIS A 309 0.23 -9.03 0.60
N GLY A 310 -0.27 -8.70 -0.58
CA GLY A 310 -1.43 -7.83 -0.74
C GLY A 310 -2.74 -8.57 -0.57
N VAL A 311 -3.72 -7.89 -0.01
CA VAL A 311 -5.15 -8.19 -0.13
C VAL A 311 -5.84 -6.89 -0.52
N ASP A 312 -6.62 -6.94 -1.61
CA ASP A 312 -7.20 -5.76 -2.23
C ASP A 312 -8.67 -6.07 -2.58
N VAL A 313 -9.58 -5.14 -2.27
CA VAL A 313 -11.02 -5.32 -2.49
C VAL A 313 -11.44 -4.62 -3.77
N SER A 314 -12.13 -5.34 -4.67
CA SER A 314 -12.61 -4.77 -5.94
C SER A 314 -13.56 -3.58 -5.72
N PRO A 315 -13.66 -2.65 -6.68
CA PRO A 315 -14.50 -1.44 -6.56
C PRO A 315 -15.97 -1.73 -6.22
N ASP A 316 -16.51 -2.81 -6.77
CA ASP A 316 -17.88 -3.26 -6.48
C ASP A 316 -18.01 -4.04 -5.16
N GLY A 317 -16.91 -4.27 -4.46
CA GLY A 317 -16.85 -4.98 -3.19
C GLY A 317 -17.13 -6.47 -3.25
N LYS A 318 -17.25 -7.05 -4.45
CA LYS A 318 -17.59 -8.47 -4.62
C LYS A 318 -16.41 -9.41 -4.50
N TYR A 319 -15.23 -8.94 -4.89
CA TYR A 319 -14.04 -9.77 -4.94
C TYR A 319 -13.00 -9.29 -3.92
N ILE A 320 -12.43 -10.26 -3.23
CA ILE A 320 -11.27 -10.08 -2.36
C ILE A 320 -10.10 -10.78 -3.06
N ILE A 321 -9.06 -10.04 -3.37
CA ILE A 321 -7.96 -10.48 -4.22
C ILE A 321 -6.70 -10.59 -3.37
N ALA A 322 -6.18 -11.79 -3.19
CA ALA A 322 -4.99 -12.05 -2.39
C ALA A 322 -3.83 -12.53 -3.26
N SER A 323 -2.74 -11.79 -3.22
CA SER A 323 -1.56 -12.02 -4.05
C SER A 323 -0.52 -12.87 -3.35
N GLY A 324 -0.24 -14.06 -3.90
CA GLY A 324 0.71 -15.04 -3.33
C GLY A 324 2.14 -14.78 -3.76
N LYS A 325 2.89 -13.98 -3.02
CA LYS A 325 4.25 -13.54 -3.35
C LYS A 325 5.23 -14.66 -3.75
N LEU A 326 5.10 -15.85 -3.18
CA LEU A 326 5.94 -17.01 -3.47
C LEU A 326 5.34 -17.97 -4.51
N GLN A 327 4.24 -17.58 -5.14
CA GLN A 327 3.61 -18.27 -6.27
C GLN A 327 3.30 -17.25 -7.36
N SER A 328 3.07 -17.70 -8.60
CA SER A 328 2.76 -16.81 -9.72
C SER A 328 1.27 -16.47 -9.83
N ILE A 329 0.50 -16.71 -8.76
CA ILE A 329 -0.95 -16.58 -8.79
C ILE A 329 -1.46 -15.53 -7.80
N THR A 330 -2.56 -14.92 -8.20
CA THR A 330 -3.45 -14.11 -7.36
C THR A 330 -4.74 -14.89 -7.18
N THR A 331 -5.15 -15.12 -5.91
CA THR A 331 -6.41 -15.79 -5.60
C THR A 331 -7.54 -14.79 -5.51
N VAL A 332 -8.64 -15.06 -6.19
CA VAL A 332 -9.86 -14.25 -6.17
C VAL A 332 -10.94 -14.96 -5.37
N PHE A 333 -11.28 -14.39 -4.21
CA PHE A 333 -12.41 -14.85 -3.40
C PHE A 333 -13.66 -14.05 -3.72
N ASN A 334 -14.82 -14.69 -3.61
CA ASN A 334 -16.12 -14.07 -3.80
C ASN A 334 -16.82 -13.87 -2.45
N ILE A 335 -17.22 -12.64 -2.14
CA ILE A 335 -17.82 -12.31 -0.84
C ILE A 335 -19.14 -13.06 -0.60
N GLU A 336 -20.01 -13.25 -1.61
CA GLU A 336 -21.27 -13.94 -1.45
C GLU A 336 -21.06 -15.43 -1.16
N LYS A 337 -20.07 -16.04 -1.82
CA LYS A 337 -19.63 -17.41 -1.53
C LYS A 337 -19.05 -17.52 -0.12
N MET A 338 -18.23 -16.56 0.30
CA MET A 338 -17.68 -16.52 1.66
C MET A 338 -18.80 -16.45 2.71
N LEU A 339 -19.75 -15.54 2.55
CA LEU A 339 -20.87 -15.39 3.47
C LEU A 339 -21.75 -16.65 3.50
N THR A 340 -21.95 -17.28 2.34
CA THR A 340 -22.69 -18.56 2.24
C THR A 340 -21.96 -19.69 2.97
N ALA A 341 -20.64 -19.79 2.80
CA ALA A 341 -19.83 -20.79 3.48
C ALA A 341 -19.86 -20.60 5.02
N ILE A 342 -19.78 -19.35 5.48
CA ILE A 342 -19.92 -19.00 6.90
C ILE A 342 -21.29 -19.44 7.43
N GLN A 343 -22.38 -19.10 6.73
CA GLN A 343 -23.74 -19.45 7.15
C GLN A 343 -23.95 -20.96 7.21
N LYS A 344 -23.40 -21.70 6.25
CA LYS A 344 -23.48 -23.17 6.19
C LYS A 344 -22.47 -23.87 7.10
N LYS A 345 -21.56 -23.13 7.74
CA LYS A 345 -20.43 -23.69 8.51
C LYS A 345 -19.57 -24.65 7.65
N ASP A 346 -19.36 -24.29 6.38
CA ASP A 346 -18.51 -25.05 5.45
C ASP A 346 -17.02 -24.76 5.75
N PHE A 347 -16.52 -25.46 6.76
CA PHE A 347 -15.17 -25.32 7.30
C PHE A 347 -14.37 -26.58 7.05
N THR A 348 -13.09 -26.42 6.68
CA THR A 348 -12.14 -27.53 6.49
C THR A 348 -11.26 -27.79 7.73
N GLY A 349 -11.37 -26.96 8.76
CA GLY A 349 -10.60 -27.07 9.98
C GLY A 349 -10.65 -25.80 10.83
N ASN A 350 -9.67 -25.67 11.71
CA ASN A 350 -9.46 -24.45 12.48
C ASN A 350 -7.97 -24.21 12.76
N GLU A 351 -7.60 -22.96 12.96
CA GLU A 351 -6.28 -22.55 13.47
C GLU A 351 -6.47 -21.76 14.76
N ASP A 352 -5.91 -22.27 15.85
CA ASP A 352 -6.09 -21.68 17.18
C ASP A 352 -7.57 -21.43 17.57
N GLY A 353 -8.48 -22.29 17.10
CA GLY A 353 -9.91 -22.18 17.33
C GLY A 353 -10.65 -21.23 16.39
N ILE A 354 -9.98 -20.61 15.43
CA ILE A 354 -10.59 -19.80 14.37
C ILE A 354 -10.94 -20.71 13.19
N PRO A 355 -12.21 -20.69 12.69
CA PRO A 355 -12.62 -21.52 11.57
C PRO A 355 -11.85 -21.21 10.29
N VAL A 356 -11.43 -22.24 9.57
CA VAL A 356 -10.84 -22.16 8.22
C VAL A 356 -11.93 -22.51 7.21
N LEU A 357 -12.25 -21.58 6.32
CA LEU A 357 -13.26 -21.75 5.28
C LEU A 357 -12.81 -22.74 4.21
N ASN A 358 -13.77 -23.44 3.60
CA ASN A 358 -13.50 -24.31 2.47
C ASN A 358 -13.06 -23.51 1.25
N TYR A 359 -11.79 -23.68 0.86
CA TYR A 359 -11.15 -22.94 -0.22
C TYR A 359 -11.94 -23.00 -1.55
N ASP A 360 -12.33 -24.21 -1.95
CA ASP A 360 -13.02 -24.39 -3.23
C ASP A 360 -14.45 -23.85 -3.23
N ALA A 361 -15.05 -23.73 -2.02
CA ALA A 361 -16.37 -23.14 -1.88
C ALA A 361 -16.39 -21.60 -2.00
N ILE A 362 -15.29 -20.94 -1.66
CA ILE A 362 -15.21 -19.46 -1.58
C ILE A 362 -14.46 -18.82 -2.74
N LYS A 363 -13.65 -19.60 -3.47
CA LYS A 363 -12.82 -19.13 -4.57
C LYS A 363 -13.63 -18.98 -5.86
N ASP A 364 -13.39 -17.91 -6.62
CA ASP A 364 -13.82 -17.76 -8.02
C ASP A 364 -12.71 -18.12 -8.99
N ALA A 365 -11.47 -17.70 -8.73
CA ALA A 365 -10.36 -17.96 -9.63
C ALA A 365 -8.98 -17.97 -8.94
N GLU A 366 -8.02 -18.57 -9.61
CA GLU A 366 -6.59 -18.38 -9.44
C GLU A 366 -6.06 -17.80 -10.75
N VAL A 367 -5.62 -16.56 -10.73
CA VAL A 367 -5.13 -15.87 -11.93
C VAL A 367 -3.61 -15.93 -11.96
N ASN A 368 -3.03 -16.56 -12.97
CA ASN A 368 -1.59 -16.57 -13.17
C ASN A 368 -1.14 -15.24 -13.78
N VAL A 369 -0.79 -14.29 -12.93
CA VAL A 369 -0.38 -12.94 -13.34
C VAL A 369 1.14 -12.83 -13.62
N GLY A 370 1.94 -13.74 -13.08
CA GLY A 370 3.40 -13.73 -13.17
C GLY A 370 4.08 -13.79 -11.80
N LEU A 371 5.41 -13.73 -11.77
CA LEU A 371 6.20 -14.03 -10.57
C LEU A 371 6.20 -12.89 -9.55
N GLY A 372 5.89 -13.24 -8.31
CA GLY A 372 5.94 -12.34 -7.17
C GLY A 372 4.81 -11.30 -7.13
N PRO A 373 3.54 -11.69 -7.32
CA PRO A 373 2.44 -10.75 -7.21
C PRO A 373 2.32 -10.20 -5.78
N LEU A 374 2.15 -8.86 -5.65
CA LEU A 374 2.04 -8.20 -4.34
C LEU A 374 0.69 -7.50 -4.15
N HIS A 375 0.40 -6.44 -4.92
CA HIS A 375 -0.76 -5.59 -4.74
C HIS A 375 -1.55 -5.43 -6.02
N THR A 376 -2.85 -5.21 -5.87
CA THR A 376 -3.77 -5.04 -7.00
C THR A 376 -4.53 -3.71 -6.87
N GLN A 377 -4.60 -2.95 -7.95
CA GLN A 377 -5.39 -1.74 -8.10
C GLN A 377 -6.39 -1.89 -9.24
N PHE A 378 -7.35 -0.98 -9.33
CA PHE A 378 -8.47 -1.15 -10.25
C PHE A 378 -8.72 0.10 -11.08
N ASP A 379 -9.44 -0.08 -12.20
CA ASP A 379 -9.98 1.00 -13.02
C ASP A 379 -11.51 0.94 -13.11
N ASP A 380 -12.07 1.91 -13.84
CA ASP A 380 -13.51 2.04 -14.12
C ASP A 380 -14.02 1.12 -15.27
N LYS A 381 -13.11 0.32 -15.87
CA LYS A 381 -13.39 -0.54 -17.03
C LYS A 381 -13.37 -2.03 -16.68
N GLY A 382 -13.30 -2.35 -15.39
CA GLY A 382 -13.25 -3.72 -14.90
C GLY A 382 -11.87 -4.39 -15.07
N ASN A 383 -10.80 -3.62 -15.20
CA ASN A 383 -9.46 -4.15 -15.16
C ASN A 383 -8.87 -4.06 -13.76
N ALA A 384 -8.03 -5.04 -13.46
CA ALA A 384 -7.18 -5.10 -12.30
C ALA A 384 -5.72 -5.02 -12.72
N TYR A 385 -4.90 -4.36 -11.91
CA TYR A 385 -3.46 -4.13 -12.15
C TYR A 385 -2.68 -4.68 -10.97
N THR A 386 -1.88 -5.72 -11.19
CA THR A 386 -1.11 -6.36 -10.11
C THR A 386 0.37 -6.11 -10.28
N SER A 387 1.03 -5.64 -9.22
CA SER A 387 2.48 -5.48 -9.17
C SER A 387 3.18 -6.83 -9.05
N LEU A 388 4.24 -7.03 -9.82
CA LEU A 388 5.03 -8.26 -9.89
C LEU A 388 6.45 -7.98 -9.39
N PHE A 389 6.68 -8.20 -8.12
CA PHE A 389 7.93 -7.86 -7.44
C PHE A 389 9.15 -8.57 -8.03
N VAL A 390 9.04 -9.87 -8.33
CA VAL A 390 10.15 -10.66 -8.86
C VAL A 390 10.41 -10.36 -10.34
N GLU A 391 9.33 -10.20 -11.13
CA GLU A 391 9.45 -9.85 -12.55
C GLU A 391 9.80 -8.38 -12.79
N SER A 392 9.59 -7.50 -11.82
CA SER A 392 9.69 -6.05 -12.00
C SER A 392 8.76 -5.56 -13.12
N ALA A 393 7.48 -5.89 -13.00
CA ALA A 393 6.46 -5.58 -14.00
C ALA A 393 5.11 -5.27 -13.33
N VAL A 394 4.18 -4.72 -14.12
CA VAL A 394 2.76 -4.65 -13.77
C VAL A 394 1.97 -5.50 -14.76
N ALA A 395 1.12 -6.39 -14.27
CA ALA A 395 0.18 -7.15 -15.08
C ALA A 395 -1.21 -6.50 -15.04
N LYS A 396 -1.81 -6.30 -16.23
CA LYS A 396 -3.22 -5.90 -16.40
C LYS A 396 -4.04 -7.12 -16.72
N TRP A 397 -5.14 -7.33 -15.99
CA TRP A 397 -6.04 -8.45 -16.20
C TRP A 397 -7.49 -8.05 -15.95
N LYS A 398 -8.45 -8.84 -16.43
CA LYS A 398 -9.89 -8.50 -16.37
C LYS A 398 -10.60 -9.21 -15.24
N LEU A 399 -11.37 -8.46 -14.46
CA LEU A 399 -12.33 -9.02 -13.50
C LEU A 399 -13.43 -9.79 -14.23
N GLY A 400 -13.80 -10.94 -13.70
CA GLY A 400 -14.87 -11.79 -14.24
C GLY A 400 -14.42 -12.78 -15.32
N THR A 401 -13.55 -12.38 -16.25
CA THR A 401 -12.96 -13.32 -17.23
C THR A 401 -11.63 -13.89 -16.77
N TRP A 402 -10.96 -13.18 -15.85
CA TRP A 402 -9.68 -13.56 -15.24
C TRP A 402 -8.52 -13.65 -16.26
N GLU A 403 -8.66 -13.00 -17.40
CA GLU A 403 -7.66 -13.02 -18.47
C GLU A 403 -6.61 -11.92 -18.25
N VAL A 404 -5.33 -12.28 -18.32
CA VAL A 404 -4.22 -11.31 -18.38
C VAL A 404 -4.15 -10.76 -19.79
N VAL A 405 -4.35 -9.45 -19.93
CA VAL A 405 -4.50 -8.77 -21.24
C VAL A 405 -3.30 -7.93 -21.62
N ASP A 406 -2.49 -7.52 -20.64
CA ASP A 406 -1.29 -6.73 -20.88
C ASP A 406 -0.28 -6.87 -19.75
N LYS A 407 1.00 -6.58 -20.03
CA LYS A 407 2.08 -6.53 -19.04
C LYS A 407 3.09 -5.48 -19.44
N ILE A 408 3.49 -4.61 -18.51
CA ILE A 408 4.50 -3.58 -18.73
C ILE A 408 5.68 -3.78 -17.77
N PRO A 409 6.94 -3.77 -18.26
CA PRO A 409 8.09 -3.76 -17.38
C PRO A 409 8.22 -2.42 -16.66
N VAL A 410 8.67 -2.47 -15.42
CA VAL A 410 8.91 -1.29 -14.57
C VAL A 410 10.28 -1.39 -13.89
N SER A 411 10.65 -0.41 -13.11
CA SER A 411 11.92 -0.42 -12.38
C SER A 411 12.00 -1.58 -11.40
N TYR A 412 13.22 -1.98 -11.11
CA TYR A 412 13.54 -3.17 -10.31
C TYR A 412 12.87 -3.14 -8.92
N ASN A 413 12.31 -4.27 -8.52
CA ASN A 413 11.64 -4.47 -7.24
C ASN A 413 10.46 -3.51 -6.99
N ILE A 414 9.52 -3.47 -7.91
CA ILE A 414 8.25 -2.81 -7.64
C ILE A 414 7.62 -3.40 -6.37
N GLY A 415 7.19 -2.54 -5.47
CA GLY A 415 6.37 -2.92 -4.31
C GLY A 415 4.90 -2.66 -4.58
N HIS A 416 4.40 -1.58 -4.01
CA HIS A 416 3.04 -1.14 -4.25
C HIS A 416 2.86 -0.42 -5.59
N LEU A 417 1.60 -0.25 -5.94
CA LEU A 417 1.15 0.60 -7.03
C LEU A 417 -0.12 1.35 -6.58
N THR A 418 -0.43 2.47 -7.21
CA THR A 418 -1.68 3.19 -6.97
C THR A 418 -2.26 3.65 -8.29
N ALA A 419 -3.54 3.34 -8.52
CA ALA A 419 -4.28 3.88 -9.64
C ALA A 419 -5.03 5.16 -9.23
N SER A 420 -5.44 5.95 -10.22
CA SER A 420 -6.25 7.14 -9.98
C SER A 420 -7.59 6.77 -9.35
N GLU A 421 -7.71 7.05 -8.04
CA GLU A 421 -8.81 6.65 -7.16
C GLU A 421 -9.04 5.12 -7.10
N GLY A 422 -7.97 4.33 -7.30
CA GLY A 422 -8.04 2.88 -7.52
C GLY A 422 -8.55 2.03 -6.37
N ASP A 423 -8.50 2.54 -5.13
CA ASP A 423 -9.02 1.86 -3.93
C ASP A 423 -10.50 2.19 -3.65
N THR A 424 -11.13 3.04 -4.48
CA THR A 424 -12.51 3.50 -4.26
C THR A 424 -13.54 2.66 -5.02
N LYS A 425 -14.81 2.93 -4.76
CA LYS A 425 -15.92 2.33 -5.53
C LYS A 425 -16.01 2.88 -6.96
N HIS A 426 -15.49 4.08 -7.19
CA HIS A 426 -15.54 4.75 -8.49
C HIS A 426 -14.14 5.20 -8.93
N PRO A 427 -13.22 4.25 -9.23
CA PRO A 427 -11.92 4.58 -9.79
C PRO A 427 -12.07 5.27 -11.14
N THR A 428 -11.02 5.95 -11.61
CA THR A 428 -11.12 6.76 -12.83
C THR A 428 -10.35 6.21 -14.04
N GLY A 429 -9.51 5.21 -13.85
CA GLY A 429 -8.88 4.47 -14.93
C GLY A 429 -8.01 5.30 -15.89
N GLU A 430 -7.32 6.33 -15.39
CA GLU A 430 -6.48 7.18 -16.24
C GLU A 430 -4.99 6.93 -16.04
N PHE A 431 -4.54 6.93 -14.79
CA PHE A 431 -3.15 6.81 -14.42
C PHE A 431 -2.94 5.72 -13.39
N LEU A 432 -1.78 5.09 -13.47
CA LEU A 432 -1.23 4.18 -12.49
C LEU A 432 0.18 4.64 -12.14
N VAL A 433 0.55 4.58 -10.88
CA VAL A 433 1.93 4.82 -10.43
C VAL A 433 2.49 3.56 -9.81
N ALA A 434 3.58 3.08 -10.39
CA ALA A 434 4.36 1.97 -9.86
C ALA A 434 5.45 2.50 -8.93
N LEU A 435 5.53 1.98 -7.69
CA LEU A 435 6.48 2.41 -6.67
C LEU A 435 7.61 1.39 -6.53
N ASN A 436 8.80 1.81 -6.93
CA ASN A 436 10.02 1.00 -6.83
C ASN A 436 10.71 1.34 -5.52
N LYS A 437 10.54 0.49 -4.50
CA LYS A 437 10.90 0.82 -3.11
C LYS A 437 12.18 0.18 -2.57
N LEU A 438 12.78 -0.79 -3.27
CA LEU A 438 13.87 -1.60 -2.74
C LEU A 438 15.08 -1.71 -3.67
N SER A 439 15.30 -0.73 -4.55
CA SER A 439 16.43 -0.77 -5.49
C SER A 439 17.73 -0.21 -4.92
N HIS A 440 17.63 0.68 -3.95
CA HIS A 440 18.81 1.34 -3.37
C HIS A 440 19.85 0.34 -2.85
N GLY A 441 21.07 0.47 -3.33
CA GLY A 441 22.18 -0.38 -2.94
C GLY A 441 22.19 -1.82 -3.50
N ARG A 442 21.15 -2.26 -4.19
CA ARG A 442 21.02 -3.63 -4.67
C ARG A 442 22.08 -4.05 -5.68
N HIS A 443 22.52 -3.12 -6.51
CA HIS A 443 23.41 -3.39 -7.64
C HIS A 443 24.80 -2.77 -7.50
N LEU A 444 25.19 -2.38 -6.29
CA LEU A 444 26.47 -1.72 -6.01
C LEU A 444 27.70 -2.49 -6.48
N SER A 445 27.64 -3.83 -6.44
CA SER A 445 28.74 -4.69 -6.85
C SER A 445 28.79 -4.98 -8.34
N VAL A 446 27.72 -4.67 -9.11
CA VAL A 446 27.60 -5.07 -10.51
C VAL A 446 27.34 -3.91 -11.48
N GLY A 447 27.14 -2.71 -10.96
CA GLY A 447 26.88 -1.53 -11.77
C GLY A 447 26.44 -0.33 -10.95
N PRO A 448 26.05 0.77 -11.61
CA PRO A 448 25.55 1.95 -10.91
C PRO A 448 24.27 1.62 -10.13
N SER A 449 24.16 2.16 -8.93
CA SER A 449 22.95 2.08 -8.12
C SER A 449 21.78 2.68 -8.88
N GLN A 450 20.68 1.94 -8.96
CA GLN A 450 19.41 2.51 -9.41
C GLN A 450 18.73 3.16 -8.18
N PRO A 451 18.38 4.45 -8.22
CA PRO A 451 17.60 5.07 -7.15
C PRO A 451 16.16 4.56 -7.17
N GLU A 452 15.48 4.74 -6.05
CA GLU A 452 14.04 4.51 -5.97
C GLU A 452 13.30 5.44 -6.94
N ALA A 453 12.21 4.94 -7.51
CA ALA A 453 11.44 5.64 -8.52
C ALA A 453 9.94 5.47 -8.33
N SER A 454 9.20 6.45 -8.87
CA SER A 454 7.76 6.39 -9.05
C SER A 454 7.48 6.53 -10.54
N GLN A 455 7.04 5.47 -11.19
CA GLN A 455 6.81 5.43 -12.62
C GLN A 455 5.35 5.66 -12.93
N LEU A 456 5.06 6.77 -13.65
CA LEU A 456 3.71 7.10 -14.11
C LEU A 456 3.39 6.33 -15.39
N ILE A 457 2.28 5.62 -15.38
CA ILE A 457 1.79 4.77 -16.47
C ILE A 457 0.40 5.24 -16.89
N ASP A 458 0.20 5.43 -18.18
CA ASP A 458 -1.12 5.63 -18.79
C ASP A 458 -1.87 4.30 -18.86
N ILE A 459 -3.05 4.24 -18.24
CA ILE A 459 -3.93 3.08 -18.26
C ILE A 459 -5.27 3.37 -18.95
N SER A 460 -5.41 4.53 -19.59
CA SER A 460 -6.63 4.95 -20.25
C SER A 460 -6.98 4.10 -21.47
N GLY A 461 -5.97 3.53 -22.13
CA GLY A 461 -6.08 2.70 -23.32
C GLY A 461 -6.18 1.20 -23.03
N GLU A 462 -6.22 0.41 -24.11
CA GLU A 462 -6.15 -1.06 -24.02
C GLU A 462 -4.78 -1.52 -23.50
N LYS A 463 -3.73 -0.90 -24.00
CA LYS A 463 -2.34 -1.14 -23.58
C LYS A 463 -1.89 -0.09 -22.57
N MET A 464 -1.06 -0.53 -21.64
CA MET A 464 -0.37 0.36 -20.70
C MET A 464 0.79 1.06 -21.38
N GLY A 465 1.02 2.35 -21.05
CA GLY A 465 2.12 3.14 -21.60
C GLY A 465 2.90 3.86 -20.50
N LEU A 466 4.22 3.65 -20.43
CA LEU A 466 5.07 4.41 -19.52
C LEU A 466 5.15 5.88 -19.97
N LEU A 467 4.75 6.80 -19.09
CA LEU A 467 4.77 8.24 -19.36
C LEU A 467 5.98 8.93 -18.76
N TYR A 468 6.32 8.60 -17.53
CA TYR A 468 7.36 9.32 -16.79
C TYR A 468 8.00 8.41 -15.73
N ASP A 469 9.30 8.55 -15.56
CA ASP A 469 10.08 7.89 -14.51
C ASP A 469 10.64 8.97 -13.58
N ALA A 470 9.98 9.16 -12.44
CA ALA A 470 10.36 10.16 -11.45
C ALA A 470 11.21 9.50 -10.36
N PHE A 471 12.45 9.92 -10.23
CA PHE A 471 13.23 9.59 -9.04
C PHE A 471 12.59 10.20 -7.81
N THR A 472 12.70 9.53 -6.69
CA THR A 472 12.01 9.88 -5.47
C THR A 472 12.87 9.65 -4.26
N GLU A 473 12.42 10.13 -3.12
CA GLU A 473 13.07 9.90 -1.85
C GLU A 473 13.00 8.41 -1.47
N PRO A 474 14.02 7.90 -0.77
CA PRO A 474 13.98 6.54 -0.30
C PRO A 474 12.77 6.23 0.52
N GLU A 475 12.35 5.25 0.36
CA GLU A 475 11.43 4.15 0.38
C GLU A 475 10.00 4.62 0.09
N PRO A 476 9.66 4.86 -1.20
CA PRO A 476 8.29 5.15 -1.59
C PRO A 476 7.45 3.89 -1.40
N HIS A 477 6.97 3.65 -0.17
CA HIS A 477 6.39 2.36 0.17
C HIS A 477 5.00 2.19 -0.45
N TYR A 478 4.09 3.12 -0.15
CA TYR A 478 2.74 3.14 -0.71
C TYR A 478 2.30 4.58 -0.98
N ALA A 479 1.27 4.72 -1.80
CA ALA A 479 0.67 5.99 -2.12
C ALA A 479 -0.83 5.86 -2.42
N GLN A 480 -1.56 6.96 -2.26
CA GLN A 480 -2.93 7.07 -2.78
C GLN A 480 -3.08 8.33 -3.61
N MET A 481 -3.90 8.22 -4.68
CA MET A 481 -4.09 9.24 -5.69
C MET A 481 -5.55 9.70 -5.72
N ILE A 482 -5.79 10.98 -5.45
CA ILE A 482 -7.10 11.60 -5.38
C ILE A 482 -7.26 12.70 -6.43
N LYS A 483 -8.46 12.87 -6.99
CA LYS A 483 -8.80 14.03 -7.83
C LYS A 483 -8.62 15.34 -7.07
N ALA A 484 -8.05 16.34 -7.75
CA ALA A 484 -7.78 17.64 -7.17
C ALA A 484 -9.05 18.38 -6.71
N ASP A 485 -10.17 18.21 -7.38
CA ASP A 485 -11.45 18.86 -7.07
C ASP A 485 -12.11 18.34 -5.77
N LYS A 486 -11.68 17.17 -5.29
CA LYS A 486 -12.11 16.64 -3.99
C LYS A 486 -11.38 17.30 -2.81
N LEU A 487 -10.20 17.88 -3.05
CA LEU A 487 -9.47 18.63 -2.02
C LEU A 487 -10.13 20.00 -1.84
N LYS A 488 -10.42 20.36 -0.60
CA LYS A 488 -11.07 21.62 -0.23
C LYS A 488 -10.15 22.42 0.69
N PRO A 489 -9.12 23.11 0.12
CA PRO A 489 -8.15 23.82 0.93
C PRO A 489 -8.80 24.93 1.76
N ILE A 490 -8.22 25.22 2.91
CA ILE A 490 -8.59 26.38 3.72
C ILE A 490 -8.14 27.63 2.96
N GLU A 491 -9.06 28.54 2.72
CA GLU A 491 -8.74 29.83 2.11
C GLU A 491 -8.02 30.71 3.15
N VAL A 492 -6.72 30.93 2.93
CA VAL A 492 -5.87 31.75 3.80
C VAL A 492 -5.74 33.18 3.27
N TYR A 493 -5.83 33.33 1.95
CA TYR A 493 -5.75 34.65 1.29
C TYR A 493 -7.16 35.16 1.02
N PRO A 494 -7.41 36.47 1.28
CA PRO A 494 -8.70 37.05 0.95
C PRO A 494 -8.93 36.98 -0.56
N LYS A 495 -10.16 36.68 -0.97
CA LYS A 495 -10.55 36.76 -2.37
C LYS A 495 -10.38 38.20 -2.83
N GLU A 496 -9.68 38.41 -3.94
CA GLU A 496 -9.72 39.70 -4.59
C GLU A 496 -11.17 39.97 -5.00
N GLU A 497 -11.78 41.00 -4.42
CA GLU A 497 -13.04 41.51 -4.95
C GLU A 497 -12.76 42.03 -6.34
N ASN A 498 -13.32 41.38 -7.36
CA ASN A 498 -13.30 41.87 -8.72
C ASN A 498 -13.94 43.27 -8.72
N LYS A 499 -13.08 44.29 -8.73
CA LYS A 499 -13.49 45.69 -8.88
C LYS A 499 -13.84 45.97 -10.34
#